data_33f6097ebd6ac03c59d8fc3cf5d79b98
#
_entry.id   33f6097ebd6ac03c59d8fc3cf5d79b98
#
_cell.length_a   1.000
_cell.length_b   1.000
_cell.length_c   1.000
_cell.angle_alpha   90.00
_cell.angle_beta   90.00
_cell.angle_gamma   90.00
#
_symmetry.space_group_name_H-M   'P 1'
#
loop_
_entity.id
_entity.type
_entity.pdbx_description
1 polymer ?
#
loop_
_entity_poly.entity_id
_entity_poly.type
_entity_poly.pdbx_seq_one_letter_code
_entity_poly.pdbx_strand_id
1 'polypeptide(L)'
;MSVAKKQYKRITTKSLVEMKKNGEKIAMLTAYDFTMAGIVDGAGIDVILVGDSASNVMAGHETTLPITLDQMIYHAASVVRGVDRALVVVDLPFGSYQSDPKEALRSSIRIMKESGGHAVKLEGGKEIKESIKRILNAGIPVMGHLGLTPQSIYKFGTYTVRAKEETEAEKLKSDALMLEKLGCFAMVLEKVPAKLAREVAESVNIPVIGIGAGNRVDGQVLVLHDMVGMNHEFNPRFLRRYLDLHSQMTKAFENYRDDVKSKNFPSDEEQY
;
A
#
# COMPACT_ATOMS: atom_id res chain seq x y z
N MET A 1 34.60 0.82 13.05
CA MET A 1 33.70 0.98 14.22
C MET A 1 32.39 0.26 13.88
N SER A 2 32.05 -0.78 14.63
CA SER A 2 30.76 -1.49 14.47
C SER A 2 29.65 -0.57 14.98
N VAL A 3 28.87 -0.01 14.09
CA VAL A 3 27.63 0.69 14.49
C VAL A 3 26.69 -0.39 15.02
N ALA A 4 26.40 -0.35 16.32
CA ALA A 4 25.42 -1.24 16.91
C ALA A 4 24.10 -1.06 16.18
N LYS A 5 23.63 -2.09 15.46
CA LYS A 5 22.28 -2.10 14.85
C LYS A 5 21.28 -1.89 15.99
N LYS A 6 20.52 -0.79 15.94
CA LYS A 6 19.37 -0.60 16.82
C LYS A 6 18.46 -1.83 16.65
N GLN A 7 18.24 -2.56 17.71
CA GLN A 7 17.31 -3.69 17.71
C GLN A 7 15.88 -3.14 17.75
N TYR A 8 15.28 -2.92 16.57
CA TYR A 8 13.88 -2.53 16.47
C TYR A 8 12.99 -3.76 16.67
N LYS A 9 11.93 -3.61 17.49
CA LYS A 9 10.88 -4.62 17.58
C LYS A 9 10.10 -4.60 16.25
N ARG A 10 10.17 -5.69 15.49
CA ARG A 10 9.51 -5.82 14.19
C ARG A 10 7.99 -5.79 14.35
N ILE A 11 7.31 -5.03 13.50
CA ILE A 11 5.84 -5.03 13.40
C ILE A 11 5.40 -6.30 12.67
N THR A 12 4.39 -6.96 13.24
CA THR A 12 3.80 -8.20 12.72
C THR A 12 2.31 -8.01 12.50
N THR A 13 1.66 -8.94 11.80
CA THR A 13 0.20 -8.96 11.65
C THR A 13 -0.51 -8.96 13.01
N LYS A 14 0.04 -9.68 14.00
CA LYS A 14 -0.46 -9.69 15.38
C LYS A 14 -0.32 -8.33 16.06
N SER A 15 0.80 -7.64 15.85
CA SER A 15 1.01 -6.29 16.41
C SER A 15 -0.07 -5.31 15.94
N LEU A 16 -0.49 -5.38 14.67
CA LEU A 16 -1.54 -4.51 14.15
C LEU A 16 -2.90 -4.76 14.83
N VAL A 17 -3.24 -6.02 15.09
CA VAL A 17 -4.47 -6.37 15.84
C VAL A 17 -4.38 -5.87 17.29
N GLU A 18 -3.21 -5.93 17.92
CA GLU A 18 -2.98 -5.39 19.26
C GLU A 18 -3.10 -3.86 19.27
N MET A 19 -2.54 -3.16 18.28
CA MET A 19 -2.69 -1.70 18.12
C MET A 19 -4.16 -1.29 18.06
N LYS A 20 -4.98 -1.96 17.26
CA LYS A 20 -6.44 -1.71 17.24
C LYS A 20 -7.08 -1.88 18.60
N LYS A 21 -6.79 -2.98 19.31
CA LYS A 21 -7.33 -3.25 20.65
C LYS A 21 -6.96 -2.17 21.65
N ASN A 22 -5.77 -1.60 21.52
CA ASN A 22 -5.26 -0.54 22.40
C ASN A 22 -5.73 0.87 21.96
N GLY A 23 -6.45 0.99 20.84
CA GLY A 23 -6.85 2.29 20.28
C GLY A 23 -5.71 3.07 19.60
N GLU A 24 -4.56 2.42 19.37
CA GLU A 24 -3.42 2.99 18.65
C GLU A 24 -3.71 3.02 17.15
N LYS A 25 -3.39 4.15 16.51
CA LYS A 25 -3.59 4.30 15.05
C LYS A 25 -2.41 3.75 14.28
N ILE A 26 -2.72 3.08 13.17
CA ILE A 26 -1.75 2.46 12.27
C ILE A 26 -1.43 3.44 11.14
N ALA A 27 -0.16 3.80 11.02
CA ALA A 27 0.34 4.59 9.91
C ALA A 27 0.86 3.64 8.81
N MET A 28 0.26 3.73 7.62
CA MET A 28 0.65 2.92 6.46
C MET A 28 0.99 3.82 5.29
N LEU A 29 2.03 3.50 4.54
CA LEU A 29 2.49 4.27 3.38
C LEU A 29 3.01 3.33 2.30
N THR A 30 2.88 3.71 1.03
CA THR A 30 3.49 2.91 -0.04
C THR A 30 4.99 3.16 -0.14
N ALA A 31 5.74 2.17 -0.63
CA ALA A 31 7.10 2.33 -1.14
C ALA A 31 7.37 1.29 -2.23
N TYR A 32 8.33 1.59 -3.13
CA TYR A 32 8.56 0.77 -4.32
C TYR A 32 10.04 0.48 -4.60
N ASP A 33 10.95 1.05 -3.80
CA ASP A 33 12.39 0.87 -3.93
C ASP A 33 13.07 0.84 -2.56
N PHE A 34 14.35 0.44 -2.56
CA PHE A 34 15.18 0.27 -1.37
C PHE A 34 15.39 1.59 -0.59
N THR A 35 15.69 2.68 -1.28
CA THR A 35 16.07 3.95 -0.64
C THR A 35 14.86 4.58 0.05
N MET A 36 13.73 4.66 -0.66
CA MET A 36 12.48 5.18 -0.09
C MET A 36 11.96 4.29 1.04
N ALA A 37 12.06 2.97 0.91
CA ALA A 37 11.67 2.04 1.97
C ALA A 37 12.45 2.29 3.25
N GLY A 38 13.77 2.50 3.17
CA GLY A 38 14.60 2.83 4.34
C GLY A 38 14.22 4.16 5.00
N ILE A 39 13.88 5.18 4.21
CA ILE A 39 13.41 6.47 4.73
C ILE A 39 12.06 6.31 5.45
N VAL A 40 11.12 5.60 4.82
CA VAL A 40 9.77 5.36 5.37
C VAL A 40 9.83 4.54 6.67
N ASP A 41 10.64 3.48 6.69
CA ASP A 41 10.84 2.64 7.88
C ASP A 41 11.52 3.43 9.01
N GLY A 42 12.56 4.21 8.66
CA GLY A 42 13.27 5.08 9.61
C GLY A 42 12.40 6.20 10.20
N ALA A 43 11.36 6.63 9.48
CA ALA A 43 10.36 7.59 9.95
C ALA A 43 9.35 6.96 10.93
N GLY A 44 9.38 5.64 11.13
CA GLY A 44 8.51 4.95 12.10
C GLY A 44 7.13 4.56 11.56
N ILE A 45 6.96 4.50 10.23
CA ILE A 45 5.72 3.97 9.62
C ILE A 45 5.55 2.50 9.98
N ASP A 46 4.34 2.08 10.35
CA ASP A 46 4.07 0.75 10.87
C ASP A 46 3.93 -0.31 9.76
N VAL A 47 3.35 0.08 8.63
CA VAL A 47 3.12 -0.80 7.49
C VAL A 47 3.61 -0.14 6.21
N ILE A 48 4.42 -0.84 5.44
CA ILE A 48 4.80 -0.43 4.09
C ILE A 48 4.05 -1.30 3.08
N LEU A 49 3.30 -0.64 2.19
CA LEU A 49 2.60 -1.28 1.10
C LEU A 49 3.43 -1.21 -0.18
N VAL A 50 3.77 -2.34 -0.73
CA VAL A 50 4.20 -2.42 -2.12
C VAL A 50 2.94 -2.54 -2.96
N GLY A 51 2.37 -1.38 -3.33
CA GLY A 51 1.09 -1.28 -4.01
C GLY A 51 1.21 -1.48 -5.52
N ASP A 52 0.17 -2.02 -6.14
CA ASP A 52 0.04 -2.08 -7.60
C ASP A 52 -0.08 -0.66 -8.23
N SER A 53 -0.31 0.36 -7.41
CA SER A 53 -0.13 1.78 -7.77
C SER A 53 1.27 2.11 -8.30
N ALA A 54 2.27 1.22 -8.14
CA ALA A 54 3.54 1.28 -8.86
C ALA A 54 3.33 1.36 -10.39
N SER A 55 2.27 0.74 -10.92
CA SER A 55 1.86 0.87 -12.32
C SER A 55 1.69 2.33 -12.74
N ASN A 56 1.07 3.14 -11.88
CA ASN A 56 0.86 4.56 -12.15
C ASN A 56 2.11 5.41 -11.86
N VAL A 57 2.61 5.35 -10.61
CA VAL A 57 3.61 6.33 -10.13
C VAL A 57 5.06 5.97 -10.49
N MET A 58 5.33 4.71 -10.83
CA MET A 58 6.67 4.26 -11.25
C MET A 58 6.77 3.99 -12.75
N ALA A 59 5.71 3.40 -13.35
CA ALA A 59 5.72 3.02 -14.76
C ALA A 59 4.92 3.98 -15.67
N GLY A 60 4.14 4.93 -15.11
CA GLY A 60 3.41 5.94 -15.88
C GLY A 60 2.17 5.42 -16.60
N HIS A 61 1.63 4.27 -16.20
CA HIS A 61 0.38 3.76 -16.77
C HIS A 61 -0.85 4.50 -16.20
N GLU A 62 -1.93 4.57 -16.97
CA GLU A 62 -3.19 5.21 -16.55
C GLU A 62 -3.91 4.44 -15.43
N THR A 63 -3.71 3.12 -15.36
CA THR A 63 -4.37 2.23 -14.39
C THR A 63 -3.37 1.31 -13.70
N THR A 64 -3.81 0.63 -12.64
CA THR A 64 -2.99 -0.39 -11.96
C THR A 64 -2.93 -1.73 -12.71
N LEU A 65 -3.75 -1.92 -13.78
CA LEU A 65 -3.90 -3.20 -14.47
C LEU A 65 -2.65 -3.72 -15.19
N PRO A 66 -1.80 -2.88 -15.81
CA PRO A 66 -0.68 -3.36 -16.61
C PRO A 66 0.47 -3.97 -15.80
N ILE A 67 0.61 -3.65 -14.52
CA ILE A 67 1.74 -4.14 -13.73
C ILE A 67 1.70 -5.67 -13.58
N THR A 68 2.83 -6.32 -13.83
CA THR A 68 2.95 -7.77 -13.77
C THR A 68 3.35 -8.28 -12.39
N LEU A 69 3.15 -9.58 -12.15
CA LEU A 69 3.61 -10.22 -10.91
C LEU A 69 5.13 -10.12 -10.72
N ASP A 70 5.90 -10.24 -11.82
CA ASP A 70 7.37 -10.15 -11.78
C ASP A 70 7.83 -8.74 -11.39
N GLN A 71 7.16 -7.69 -11.91
CA GLN A 71 7.44 -6.31 -11.50
C GLN A 71 7.08 -6.07 -10.03
N MET A 72 5.96 -6.59 -9.55
CA MET A 72 5.59 -6.52 -8.13
C MET A 72 6.63 -7.22 -7.25
N ILE A 73 7.12 -8.40 -7.65
CA ILE A 73 8.19 -9.12 -6.94
C ILE A 73 9.48 -8.30 -6.92
N TYR A 74 9.86 -7.67 -8.03
CA TYR A 74 11.04 -6.80 -8.11
C TYR A 74 10.95 -5.62 -7.12
N HIS A 75 9.84 -4.89 -7.13
CA HIS A 75 9.60 -3.79 -6.18
C HIS A 75 9.60 -4.28 -4.74
N ALA A 76 8.88 -5.37 -4.46
CA ALA A 76 8.79 -5.93 -3.12
C ALA A 76 10.14 -6.40 -2.57
N ALA A 77 10.96 -7.09 -3.38
CA ALA A 77 12.30 -7.50 -3.01
C ALA A 77 13.20 -6.30 -2.70
N SER A 78 13.05 -5.20 -3.45
CA SER A 78 13.80 -3.96 -3.21
C SER A 78 13.39 -3.31 -1.89
N VAL A 79 12.09 -3.21 -1.63
CA VAL A 79 11.53 -2.65 -0.39
C VAL A 79 11.95 -3.48 0.83
N VAL A 80 11.78 -4.81 0.78
CA VAL A 80 12.11 -5.70 1.92
C VAL A 80 13.56 -5.57 2.37
N ARG A 81 14.51 -5.37 1.44
CA ARG A 81 15.92 -5.15 1.79
C ARG A 81 16.17 -3.84 2.52
N GLY A 82 15.28 -2.85 2.36
CA GLY A 82 15.38 -1.53 2.98
C GLY A 82 14.66 -1.40 4.33
N VAL A 83 13.97 -2.44 4.79
CA VAL A 83 13.06 -2.39 5.95
C VAL A 83 13.58 -3.27 7.09
N ASP A 84 13.74 -2.68 8.27
CA ASP A 84 14.12 -3.39 9.50
C ASP A 84 12.93 -3.61 10.44
N ARG A 85 11.96 -2.68 10.50
CA ARG A 85 10.86 -2.64 11.49
C ARG A 85 9.47 -2.87 10.90
N ALA A 86 9.08 -2.15 9.87
CA ALA A 86 7.71 -2.14 9.36
C ALA A 86 7.24 -3.50 8.81
N LEU A 87 5.94 -3.75 8.89
CA LEU A 87 5.32 -4.88 8.20
C LEU A 87 5.23 -4.54 6.70
N VAL A 88 5.82 -5.38 5.84
CA VAL A 88 5.73 -5.23 4.38
C VAL A 88 4.59 -6.06 3.84
N VAL A 89 3.59 -5.39 3.25
CA VAL A 89 2.44 -6.00 2.56
C VAL A 89 2.60 -5.77 1.06
N VAL A 90 2.35 -6.79 0.25
CA VAL A 90 2.52 -6.74 -1.21
C VAL A 90 1.20 -7.00 -1.91
N ASP A 91 0.83 -6.13 -2.85
CA ASP A 91 -0.35 -6.36 -3.67
C ASP A 91 -0.17 -7.50 -4.66
N LEU A 92 -1.18 -8.36 -4.75
CA LEU A 92 -1.34 -9.23 -5.90
C LEU A 92 -1.88 -8.41 -7.07
N PRO A 93 -1.15 -8.33 -8.21
CA PRO A 93 -1.61 -7.53 -9.35
C PRO A 93 -2.81 -8.18 -10.04
N PHE A 94 -3.52 -7.38 -10.83
CA PHE A 94 -4.66 -7.85 -11.61
C PHE A 94 -4.31 -9.06 -12.47
N GLY A 95 -5.21 -10.04 -12.52
CA GLY A 95 -5.04 -11.28 -13.28
C GLY A 95 -4.33 -12.40 -12.53
N SER A 96 -3.68 -12.10 -11.39
CA SER A 96 -2.88 -13.08 -10.65
C SER A 96 -3.68 -13.89 -9.60
N TYR A 97 -4.95 -13.53 -9.35
CA TYR A 97 -5.77 -14.19 -8.30
C TYR A 97 -7.27 -14.27 -8.58
N GLN A 98 -7.76 -13.55 -9.60
CA GLN A 98 -9.20 -13.49 -9.89
C GLN A 98 -9.72 -14.73 -10.62
N SER A 99 -8.89 -15.36 -11.44
CA SER A 99 -9.31 -16.43 -12.34
C SER A 99 -9.45 -17.80 -11.64
N ASP A 100 -8.51 -18.14 -10.75
CA ASP A 100 -8.44 -19.45 -10.12
C ASP A 100 -7.77 -19.36 -8.73
N PRO A 101 -8.36 -19.98 -7.67
CA PRO A 101 -7.75 -20.06 -6.35
C PRO A 101 -6.37 -20.73 -6.30
N LYS A 102 -6.07 -21.66 -7.22
CA LYS A 102 -4.73 -22.27 -7.32
C LYS A 102 -3.71 -21.29 -7.86
N GLU A 103 -4.10 -20.47 -8.84
CA GLU A 103 -3.25 -19.41 -9.39
C GLU A 103 -3.00 -18.32 -8.34
N ALA A 104 -4.03 -17.93 -7.60
CA ALA A 104 -3.90 -17.01 -6.46
C ALA A 104 -2.86 -17.49 -5.43
N LEU A 105 -2.90 -18.78 -5.10
CA LEU A 105 -1.91 -19.38 -4.19
C LEU A 105 -0.50 -19.39 -4.80
N ARG A 106 -0.34 -19.77 -6.06
CA ARG A 106 0.97 -19.78 -6.74
C ARG A 106 1.59 -18.38 -6.78
N SER A 107 0.79 -17.37 -7.15
CA SER A 107 1.23 -15.97 -7.18
C SER A 107 1.64 -15.49 -5.80
N SER A 108 0.86 -15.82 -4.76
CA SER A 108 1.19 -15.49 -3.37
C SER A 108 2.49 -16.16 -2.90
N ILE A 109 2.69 -17.45 -3.22
CA ILE A 109 3.92 -18.19 -2.89
C ILE A 109 5.12 -17.52 -3.57
N ARG A 110 5.00 -17.10 -4.83
CA ARG A 110 6.06 -16.40 -5.54
C ARG A 110 6.42 -15.10 -4.83
N ILE A 111 5.44 -14.26 -4.50
CA ILE A 111 5.69 -13.02 -3.75
C ILE A 111 6.44 -13.33 -2.45
N MET A 112 5.92 -14.24 -1.61
CA MET A 112 6.54 -14.55 -0.33
C MET A 112 7.98 -15.08 -0.46
N LYS A 113 8.23 -15.98 -1.39
CA LYS A 113 9.53 -16.65 -1.55
C LYS A 113 10.56 -15.78 -2.29
N GLU A 114 10.15 -15.08 -3.33
CA GLU A 114 11.07 -14.37 -4.22
C GLU A 114 11.37 -12.94 -3.71
N SER A 115 10.42 -12.31 -3.01
CA SER A 115 10.62 -10.97 -2.46
C SER A 115 10.93 -10.93 -0.96
N GLY A 116 10.51 -11.93 -0.20
CA GLY A 116 10.58 -11.91 1.27
C GLY A 116 9.48 -11.03 1.90
N GLY A 117 8.43 -10.64 1.16
CA GLY A 117 7.26 -9.92 1.69
C GLY A 117 6.61 -10.67 2.85
N HIS A 118 5.95 -9.94 3.75
CA HIS A 118 5.41 -10.52 4.99
C HIS A 118 3.94 -10.92 4.89
N ALA A 119 3.19 -10.32 3.97
CA ALA A 119 1.77 -10.57 3.73
C ALA A 119 1.41 -10.14 2.30
N VAL A 120 0.27 -10.60 1.80
CA VAL A 120 -0.29 -10.16 0.51
C VAL A 120 -1.59 -9.39 0.70
N LYS A 121 -1.90 -8.48 -0.24
CA LYS A 121 -3.19 -7.77 -0.29
C LYS A 121 -3.93 -8.12 -1.58
N LEU A 122 -5.25 -8.29 -1.50
CA LEU A 122 -6.15 -8.63 -2.61
C LEU A 122 -7.38 -7.72 -2.59
N GLU A 123 -7.81 -7.31 -3.77
CA GLU A 123 -9.01 -6.49 -3.97
C GLU A 123 -10.25 -7.34 -4.25
N GLY A 124 -11.31 -7.11 -3.50
CA GLY A 124 -12.61 -7.76 -3.65
C GLY A 124 -13.09 -8.44 -2.38
N GLY A 125 -14.37 -8.81 -2.39
CA GLY A 125 -15.07 -9.48 -1.31
C GLY A 125 -15.45 -10.93 -1.67
N LYS A 126 -16.75 -11.19 -1.68
CA LYS A 126 -17.31 -12.52 -1.94
C LYS A 126 -16.81 -13.16 -3.25
N GLU A 127 -16.51 -12.35 -4.26
CA GLU A 127 -16.07 -12.77 -5.58
C GLU A 127 -14.75 -13.55 -5.55
N ILE A 128 -13.85 -13.19 -4.62
CA ILE A 128 -12.51 -13.80 -4.50
C ILE A 128 -12.35 -14.63 -3.21
N LYS A 129 -13.46 -14.96 -2.55
CA LYS A 129 -13.50 -15.69 -1.28
C LYS A 129 -12.66 -16.96 -1.30
N GLU A 130 -12.76 -17.77 -2.34
CA GLU A 130 -12.05 -19.04 -2.42
C GLU A 130 -10.54 -18.85 -2.65
N SER A 131 -10.16 -17.80 -3.36
CA SER A 131 -8.75 -17.39 -3.51
C SER A 131 -8.15 -17.00 -2.15
N ILE A 132 -8.82 -16.14 -1.39
CA ILE A 132 -8.40 -15.73 -0.04
C ILE A 132 -8.28 -16.94 0.88
N LYS A 133 -9.29 -17.79 0.93
CA LYS A 133 -9.30 -19.02 1.74
C LYS A 133 -8.14 -19.95 1.39
N ARG A 134 -7.85 -20.09 0.11
CA ARG A 134 -6.77 -20.95 -0.38
C ARG A 134 -5.39 -20.44 0.06
N ILE A 135 -5.18 -19.13 0.00
CA ILE A 135 -3.94 -18.46 0.43
C ILE A 135 -3.76 -18.59 1.94
N LEU A 136 -4.78 -18.28 2.72
CA LEU A 136 -4.77 -18.36 4.19
C LEU A 136 -4.50 -19.79 4.68
N ASN A 137 -5.11 -20.81 4.05
CA ASN A 137 -4.89 -22.22 4.40
C ASN A 137 -3.45 -22.69 4.14
N ALA A 138 -2.69 -21.97 3.30
CA ALA A 138 -1.27 -22.23 3.09
C ALA A 138 -0.35 -21.50 4.10
N GLY A 139 -0.94 -20.77 5.06
CA GLY A 139 -0.21 -20.03 6.09
C GLY A 139 0.29 -18.65 5.65
N ILE A 140 -0.18 -18.12 4.53
CA ILE A 140 0.19 -16.78 4.04
C ILE A 140 -0.82 -15.76 4.59
N PRO A 141 -0.36 -14.71 5.32
CA PRO A 141 -1.25 -13.67 5.83
C PRO A 141 -1.86 -12.83 4.70
N VAL A 142 -3.16 -12.52 4.82
CA VAL A 142 -3.92 -11.76 3.81
C VAL A 142 -4.49 -10.49 4.42
N MET A 143 -4.30 -9.37 3.74
CA MET A 143 -5.02 -8.10 3.92
C MET A 143 -6.09 -8.00 2.83
N GLY A 144 -7.35 -7.74 3.20
CA GLY A 144 -8.43 -7.49 2.24
C GLY A 144 -8.41 -6.06 1.73
N HIS A 145 -9.14 -5.79 0.63
CA HIS A 145 -9.35 -4.43 0.13
C HIS A 145 -10.75 -4.31 -0.45
N LEU A 146 -11.58 -3.42 0.13
CA LEU A 146 -12.96 -3.18 -0.23
C LEU A 146 -13.23 -1.70 -0.53
N GLY A 147 -14.39 -1.41 -1.09
CA GLY A 147 -14.80 -0.07 -1.52
C GLY A 147 -14.44 0.17 -2.97
N LEU A 148 -13.76 1.27 -3.28
CA LEU A 148 -13.12 1.43 -4.58
C LEU A 148 -11.94 0.47 -4.67
N THR A 149 -11.99 -0.40 -5.66
CA THR A 149 -10.91 -1.33 -5.98
C THR A 149 -10.34 -0.93 -7.35
N PRO A 150 -9.15 -0.30 -7.42
CA PRO A 150 -8.57 0.19 -8.68
C PRO A 150 -8.47 -0.86 -9.77
N GLN A 151 -8.23 -2.11 -9.42
CA GLN A 151 -8.21 -3.23 -10.38
C GLN A 151 -9.58 -3.48 -11.06
N SER A 152 -10.67 -2.95 -10.50
CA SER A 152 -12.01 -3.03 -11.08
C SER A 152 -12.43 -1.74 -11.81
N ILE A 153 -11.48 -0.85 -12.16
CA ILE A 153 -11.80 0.50 -12.66
C ILE A 153 -12.67 0.49 -13.91
N TYR A 154 -12.45 -0.42 -14.83
CA TYR A 154 -13.28 -0.52 -16.04
C TYR A 154 -14.70 -1.01 -15.77
N LYS A 155 -14.90 -1.81 -14.71
CA LYS A 155 -16.23 -2.19 -14.23
C LYS A 155 -16.96 -1.00 -13.60
N PHE A 156 -16.25 -0.16 -12.87
CA PHE A 156 -16.83 1.01 -12.21
C PHE A 156 -16.98 2.21 -13.14
N GLY A 157 -16.14 2.32 -14.16
CA GLY A 157 -16.13 3.42 -15.12
C GLY A 157 -15.58 4.73 -14.57
N THR A 158 -15.39 4.85 -13.26
CA THR A 158 -14.92 6.08 -12.60
C THR A 158 -14.24 5.77 -11.25
N TYR A 159 -13.42 6.73 -10.78
CA TYR A 159 -12.81 6.73 -9.44
C TYR A 159 -13.70 7.41 -8.38
N THR A 160 -15.02 7.32 -8.48
CA THR A 160 -15.94 7.95 -7.53
C THR A 160 -16.05 7.18 -6.22
N VAL A 161 -16.60 7.84 -5.19
CA VAL A 161 -16.90 7.23 -3.89
C VAL A 161 -17.89 6.07 -4.07
N ARG A 162 -17.56 4.90 -3.52
CA ARG A 162 -18.35 3.66 -3.57
C ARG A 162 -19.27 3.52 -2.36
N ALA A 163 -20.18 2.57 -2.43
CA ALA A 163 -21.09 2.21 -1.33
C ALA A 163 -21.90 3.41 -0.78
N LYS A 164 -22.36 4.30 -1.67
CA LYS A 164 -23.33 5.35 -1.33
C LYS A 164 -24.75 4.83 -1.26
N GLU A 165 -25.08 3.88 -2.13
CA GLU A 165 -26.38 3.22 -2.18
C GLU A 165 -26.45 2.11 -1.14
N GLU A 166 -27.62 1.91 -0.52
CA GLU A 166 -27.83 0.96 0.59
C GLU A 166 -27.39 -0.46 0.24
N THR A 167 -27.76 -0.94 -0.96
CA THR A 167 -27.40 -2.29 -1.43
C THR A 167 -25.89 -2.51 -1.51
N GLU A 168 -25.13 -1.51 -1.96
CA GLU A 168 -23.67 -1.58 -2.02
C GLU A 168 -23.07 -1.45 -0.62
N ALA A 169 -23.65 -0.63 0.26
CA ALA A 169 -23.23 -0.48 1.65
C ALA A 169 -23.41 -1.80 2.43
N GLU A 170 -24.57 -2.45 2.30
CA GLU A 170 -24.83 -3.75 2.94
C GLU A 170 -23.89 -4.85 2.40
N LYS A 171 -23.63 -4.86 1.09
CA LYS A 171 -22.64 -5.75 0.50
C LYS A 171 -21.27 -5.53 1.11
N LEU A 172 -20.83 -4.28 1.24
CA LEU A 172 -19.50 -3.93 1.81
C LEU A 172 -19.40 -4.40 3.27
N LYS A 173 -20.43 -4.18 4.11
CA LYS A 173 -20.48 -4.67 5.49
C LYS A 173 -20.39 -6.19 5.55
N SER A 174 -21.18 -6.89 4.72
CA SER A 174 -21.17 -8.35 4.63
C SER A 174 -19.80 -8.89 4.20
N ASP A 175 -19.17 -8.26 3.22
CA ASP A 175 -17.84 -8.65 2.75
C ASP A 175 -16.77 -8.41 3.83
N ALA A 176 -16.84 -7.31 4.58
CA ALA A 176 -15.91 -7.03 5.68
C ALA A 176 -15.99 -8.13 6.78
N LEU A 177 -17.17 -8.48 7.21
CA LEU A 177 -17.39 -9.58 8.17
C LEU A 177 -16.91 -10.93 7.64
N MET A 178 -17.11 -11.18 6.33
CA MET A 178 -16.64 -12.40 5.68
C MET A 178 -15.11 -12.46 5.65
N LEU A 179 -14.42 -11.36 5.32
CA LEU A 179 -12.96 -11.29 5.31
C LEU A 179 -12.37 -11.58 6.70
N GLU A 180 -12.93 -10.98 7.75
CA GLU A 180 -12.54 -11.30 9.13
C GLU A 180 -12.77 -12.77 9.46
N LYS A 181 -13.94 -13.32 9.15
CA LYS A 181 -14.30 -14.72 9.40
C LYS A 181 -13.39 -15.71 8.66
N LEU A 182 -12.89 -15.34 7.50
CA LEU A 182 -11.91 -16.15 6.75
C LEU A 182 -10.52 -16.16 7.41
N GLY A 183 -10.20 -15.15 8.22
CA GLY A 183 -8.91 -15.01 8.90
C GLY A 183 -7.99 -13.97 8.28
N CYS A 184 -8.48 -13.03 7.47
CA CYS A 184 -7.71 -11.84 7.09
C CYS A 184 -7.27 -11.10 8.35
N PHE A 185 -6.02 -10.62 8.39
CA PHE A 185 -5.49 -9.94 9.57
C PHE A 185 -5.83 -8.44 9.61
N ALA A 186 -6.20 -7.85 8.48
CA ALA A 186 -6.58 -6.44 8.30
C ALA A 186 -7.33 -6.26 6.97
N MET A 187 -7.92 -5.08 6.77
CA MET A 187 -8.47 -4.69 5.47
C MET A 187 -8.27 -3.21 5.19
N VAL A 188 -8.17 -2.85 3.90
CA VAL A 188 -8.24 -1.48 3.39
C VAL A 188 -9.69 -1.17 3.03
N LEU A 189 -10.15 0.05 3.36
CA LEU A 189 -11.37 0.65 2.82
C LEU A 189 -11.00 1.90 2.01
N GLU A 190 -11.27 1.85 0.70
CA GLU A 190 -10.95 2.96 -0.19
C GLU A 190 -12.21 3.67 -0.68
N LYS A 191 -12.19 5.02 -0.59
CA LYS A 191 -13.22 5.92 -1.15
C LYS A 191 -14.66 5.46 -0.84
N VAL A 192 -14.95 5.27 0.44
CA VAL A 192 -16.30 5.00 0.95
C VAL A 192 -16.77 6.12 1.89
N PRO A 193 -18.09 6.29 2.11
CA PRO A 193 -18.59 7.29 3.06
C PRO A 193 -17.99 7.07 4.46
N ALA A 194 -17.53 8.15 5.11
CA ALA A 194 -16.86 8.10 6.41
C ALA A 194 -17.72 7.45 7.52
N LYS A 195 -19.04 7.64 7.47
CA LYS A 195 -19.99 6.99 8.39
C LYS A 195 -19.97 5.47 8.22
N LEU A 196 -20.06 4.99 6.98
CA LEU A 196 -20.01 3.57 6.66
C LEU A 196 -18.68 2.94 7.05
N ALA A 197 -17.55 3.61 6.76
CA ALA A 197 -16.23 3.14 7.14
C ALA A 197 -16.08 2.98 8.66
N ARG A 198 -16.63 3.92 9.44
CA ARG A 198 -16.71 3.83 10.89
C ARG A 198 -17.52 2.63 11.33
N GLU A 199 -18.74 2.45 10.80
CA GLU A 199 -19.61 1.31 11.14
C GLU A 199 -18.90 -0.02 10.87
N VAL A 200 -18.20 -0.15 9.75
CA VAL A 200 -17.39 -1.34 9.44
C VAL A 200 -16.25 -1.51 10.45
N ALA A 201 -15.48 -0.45 10.73
CA ALA A 201 -14.37 -0.54 11.67
C ALA A 201 -14.81 -0.94 13.09
N GLU A 202 -15.99 -0.50 13.52
CA GLU A 202 -16.59 -0.86 14.81
C GLU A 202 -17.17 -2.30 14.81
N SER A 203 -17.51 -2.86 13.64
CA SER A 203 -18.14 -4.20 13.51
C SER A 203 -17.17 -5.37 13.42
N VAL A 204 -15.88 -5.11 13.18
CA VAL A 204 -14.83 -6.13 13.04
C VAL A 204 -13.73 -5.96 14.08
N ASN A 205 -13.04 -7.05 14.44
CA ASN A 205 -11.91 -7.01 15.39
C ASN A 205 -10.55 -6.82 14.70
N ILE A 206 -10.48 -7.03 13.39
CA ILE A 206 -9.26 -6.80 12.61
C ILE A 206 -9.13 -5.32 12.23
N PRO A 207 -7.90 -4.78 12.09
CA PRO A 207 -7.67 -3.40 11.69
C PRO A 207 -8.30 -3.04 10.35
N VAL A 208 -8.94 -1.87 10.30
CA VAL A 208 -9.45 -1.23 9.10
C VAL A 208 -8.62 -0.01 8.78
N ILE A 209 -7.94 -0.03 7.63
CA ILE A 209 -7.06 1.04 7.14
C ILE A 209 -7.82 1.83 6.06
N GLY A 210 -7.97 3.13 6.26
CA GLY A 210 -8.71 3.99 5.33
C GLY A 210 -7.82 4.69 4.32
N ILE A 211 -8.35 4.90 3.12
CA ILE A 211 -7.89 5.89 2.16
C ILE A 211 -9.11 6.55 1.51
N GLY A 212 -9.34 7.84 1.81
CA GLY A 212 -10.58 8.50 1.41
C GLY A 212 -11.84 7.92 2.08
N ALA A 213 -11.70 7.37 3.29
CA ALA A 213 -12.75 6.71 4.07
C ALA A 213 -13.02 7.38 5.43
N GLY A 214 -12.53 8.60 5.63
CA GLY A 214 -12.64 9.34 6.90
C GLY A 214 -11.63 8.90 7.94
N ASN A 215 -11.69 9.51 9.14
CA ASN A 215 -10.69 9.34 10.21
C ASN A 215 -11.15 8.44 11.37
N ARG A 216 -12.34 7.87 11.28
CA ARG A 216 -12.92 6.98 12.31
C ARG A 216 -12.67 5.50 12.02
N VAL A 217 -11.50 5.19 11.48
CA VAL A 217 -10.96 3.84 11.22
C VAL A 217 -9.66 3.65 11.99
N ASP A 218 -9.07 2.47 11.95
CA ASP A 218 -7.94 2.10 12.80
C ASP A 218 -6.59 2.61 12.27
N GLY A 219 -6.50 2.94 10.99
CA GLY A 219 -5.29 3.49 10.38
C GLY A 219 -5.58 4.21 9.07
N GLN A 220 -4.54 4.75 8.44
CA GLN A 220 -4.62 5.43 7.16
C GLN A 220 -3.48 4.98 6.24
N VAL A 221 -3.74 4.90 4.94
CA VAL A 221 -2.72 4.69 3.91
C VAL A 221 -2.78 5.80 2.87
N LEU A 222 -1.62 6.21 2.38
CA LEU A 222 -1.46 7.08 1.21
C LEU A 222 -0.41 6.50 0.26
N VAL A 223 -0.49 6.90 -1.01
CA VAL A 223 0.58 6.70 -1.98
C VAL A 223 1.69 7.71 -1.68
N LEU A 224 2.93 7.24 -1.50
CA LEU A 224 4.06 8.08 -1.11
C LEU A 224 4.26 9.25 -2.08
N HIS A 225 4.27 8.98 -3.38
CA HIS A 225 4.49 10.00 -4.41
C HIS A 225 3.46 11.14 -4.37
N ASP A 226 2.21 10.80 -4.05
CA ASP A 226 1.14 11.79 -3.89
C ASP A 226 1.31 12.58 -2.59
N MET A 227 1.63 11.90 -1.49
CA MET A 227 1.80 12.50 -0.16
C MET A 227 2.96 13.50 -0.11
N VAL A 228 4.09 13.19 -0.75
CA VAL A 228 5.24 14.10 -0.80
C VAL A 228 5.17 15.10 -1.96
N GLY A 229 4.08 15.09 -2.76
CA GLY A 229 3.88 16.06 -3.84
C GLY A 229 4.79 15.86 -5.05
N MET A 230 5.27 14.65 -5.33
CA MET A 230 5.96 14.33 -6.58
C MET A 230 4.99 14.36 -7.75
N ASN A 231 3.79 13.77 -7.57
CA ASN A 231 2.69 13.83 -8.52
C ASN A 231 1.84 15.08 -8.26
N HIS A 232 2.22 16.21 -8.85
CA HIS A 232 1.59 17.49 -8.56
C HIS A 232 0.20 17.67 -9.24
N GLU A 233 -0.11 16.90 -10.28
CA GLU A 233 -1.40 16.96 -10.99
C GLU A 233 -2.51 16.20 -10.24
N PHE A 234 -2.18 15.17 -9.46
CA PHE A 234 -3.15 14.38 -8.72
C PHE A 234 -3.52 15.05 -7.40
N ASN A 235 -4.72 15.61 -7.30
CA ASN A 235 -5.16 16.37 -6.12
C ASN A 235 -6.59 16.01 -5.67
N PRO A 236 -6.86 14.75 -5.28
CA PRO A 236 -8.17 14.36 -4.78
C PRO A 236 -8.43 14.94 -3.39
N ARG A 237 -9.70 15.12 -3.03
CA ARG A 237 -10.14 15.72 -1.76
C ARG A 237 -9.54 15.03 -0.51
N PHE A 238 -9.25 13.75 -0.56
CA PHE A 238 -8.74 12.99 0.59
C PHE A 238 -7.23 13.10 0.78
N LEU A 239 -6.50 13.60 -0.23
CA LEU A 239 -5.06 13.73 -0.20
C LEU A 239 -4.65 14.98 0.58
N ARG A 240 -3.78 14.80 1.56
CA ARG A 240 -3.01 15.90 2.16
C ARG A 240 -1.56 15.75 1.68
N ARG A 241 -1.04 16.78 1.05
CA ARG A 241 0.39 16.87 0.75
C ARG A 241 1.14 17.37 1.97
N TYR A 242 2.21 16.67 2.33
CA TYR A 242 3.09 17.02 3.44
C TYR A 242 4.37 17.71 2.97
N LEU A 243 4.64 17.66 1.66
CA LEU A 243 5.81 18.27 1.02
C LEU A 243 5.43 18.68 -0.41
N ASP A 244 6.15 19.63 -0.99
CA ASP A 244 6.16 19.95 -2.42
C ASP A 244 7.49 19.49 -3.04
N LEU A 245 7.65 18.17 -3.14
CA LEU A 245 8.90 17.58 -3.62
C LEU A 245 9.12 17.84 -5.11
N HIS A 246 8.05 17.94 -5.90
CA HIS A 246 8.16 18.27 -7.34
C HIS A 246 8.90 19.57 -7.56
N SER A 247 8.47 20.67 -6.91
CA SER A 247 9.12 21.98 -7.07
C SER A 247 10.56 21.99 -6.54
N GLN A 248 10.80 21.31 -5.39
CA GLN A 248 12.14 21.24 -4.80
C GLN A 248 13.12 20.47 -5.67
N MET A 249 12.72 19.32 -6.22
CA MET A 249 13.54 18.52 -7.12
C MET A 249 13.79 19.25 -8.44
N THR A 250 12.76 19.87 -9.01
CA THR A 250 12.92 20.68 -10.24
C THR A 250 13.98 21.76 -10.04
N LYS A 251 13.90 22.51 -8.92
CA LYS A 251 14.89 23.53 -8.61
C LYS A 251 16.30 22.98 -8.41
N ALA A 252 16.43 21.85 -7.74
CA ALA A 252 17.72 21.19 -7.56
C ALA A 252 18.33 20.76 -8.91
N PHE A 253 17.51 20.19 -9.81
CA PHE A 253 17.99 19.81 -11.15
C PHE A 253 18.36 21.00 -12.02
N GLU A 254 17.62 22.11 -11.92
CA GLU A 254 17.98 23.37 -12.58
C GLU A 254 19.32 23.89 -12.09
N ASN A 255 19.54 23.96 -10.79
CA ASN A 255 20.79 24.41 -10.20
C ASN A 255 21.96 23.51 -10.67
N TYR A 256 21.84 22.19 -10.58
CA TYR A 256 22.86 21.27 -11.07
C TYR A 256 23.18 21.49 -12.56
N ARG A 257 22.12 21.60 -13.39
CA ARG A 257 22.30 21.90 -14.85
C ARG A 257 23.09 23.18 -15.08
N ASP A 258 22.77 24.23 -14.32
CA ASP A 258 23.37 25.55 -14.50
C ASP A 258 24.84 25.57 -14.01
N ASP A 259 25.13 24.87 -12.89
CA ASP A 259 26.50 24.69 -12.39
C ASP A 259 27.38 23.92 -13.38
N VAL A 260 26.87 22.83 -13.95
CA VAL A 260 27.58 22.06 -14.99
C VAL A 260 27.85 22.92 -16.22
N LYS A 261 26.86 23.71 -16.70
CA LYS A 261 26.97 24.52 -17.90
C LYS A 261 27.90 25.73 -17.71
N SER A 262 27.94 26.29 -16.50
CA SER A 262 28.85 27.39 -16.13
C SER A 262 30.24 26.93 -15.68
N LYS A 263 30.48 25.61 -15.62
CA LYS A 263 31.71 24.99 -15.11
C LYS A 263 31.98 25.28 -13.63
N ASN A 264 30.95 25.54 -12.86
CA ASN A 264 31.01 25.66 -11.40
C ASN A 264 31.01 24.29 -10.70
N PHE A 265 30.56 23.23 -11.40
CA PHE A 265 30.60 21.84 -10.93
C PHE A 265 31.32 20.95 -11.96
N PRO A 266 32.28 20.10 -11.56
CA PRO A 266 32.87 20.06 -10.21
C PRO A 266 33.75 21.27 -9.93
N SER A 267 33.83 21.68 -8.66
CA SER A 267 34.82 22.66 -8.18
C SER A 267 36.21 22.02 -8.06
N ASP A 268 37.27 22.83 -7.79
CA ASP A 268 38.62 22.30 -7.61
C ASP A 268 38.72 21.32 -6.43
N GLU A 269 37.85 21.45 -5.41
CA GLU A 269 37.77 20.55 -4.24
C GLU A 269 37.06 19.24 -4.54
N GLU A 270 36.29 19.16 -5.62
CA GLU A 270 35.49 17.99 -6.03
C GLU A 270 36.17 17.17 -7.15
N GLN A 271 37.42 17.55 -7.54
CA GLN A 271 38.22 16.87 -8.56
C GLN A 271 39.25 15.92 -7.94
N TYR A 272 39.70 14.91 -8.70
CA TYR A 272 40.76 13.97 -8.32
C TYR A 272 42.00 14.20 -9.17
#